data_dc54b615ab978011cf7f4209249eff07
#
_entry.id   dc54b615ab978011cf7f4209249eff07
#
_cell.length_a   1.000
_cell.length_b   1.000
_cell.length_c   1.000
_cell.angle_alpha   90.00
_cell.angle_beta   90.00
_cell.angle_gamma   90.00
#
_symmetry.space_group_name_H-M   'P 1'
#
loop_
_entity.id
_entity.type
_entity.pdbx_description
1 polymer ?
#
loop_
_entity_poly.entity_id
_entity_poly.type
_entity_poly.pdbx_seq_one_letter_code
_entity_poly.pdbx_strand_id
1 'polypeptide(L)' 'MAERASSLGAAEQHVVKAIAALAASSGDTAALQQARNAVWAYFVQRELIGFRKHNDVIQELNIPPQVLAGLGAIEKRP' A
#
# COMPACT_ATOMS: atom_id res chain seq x y z
N MET A 1 22.36 -9.88 0.35
CA MET A 1 21.47 -10.83 -0.11
C MET A 1 20.15 -10.33 -0.53
N ALA A 2 19.49 -11.15 -1.20
CA ALA A 2 18.22 -10.79 -1.77
C ALA A 2 17.09 -10.68 -0.77
N GLU A 3 17.32 -11.09 0.43
CA GLU A 3 16.25 -11.13 1.40
C GLU A 3 15.63 -9.79 1.70
N ARG A 4 16.47 -8.79 1.80
CA ARG A 4 15.95 -7.47 2.11
C ARG A 4 15.14 -6.94 0.97
N ALA A 5 15.64 -7.10 -0.22
CA ALA A 5 14.92 -6.70 -1.41
C ALA A 5 13.65 -7.52 -1.56
N SER A 6 13.71 -8.79 -1.20
CA SER A 6 12.53 -9.64 -1.26
C SER A 6 11.43 -9.17 -0.35
N SER A 7 11.80 -8.73 0.83
CA SER A 7 10.81 -8.27 1.79
C SER A 7 10.02 -7.09 1.25
N LEU A 8 10.73 -6.11 0.71
CA LEU A 8 10.06 -4.95 0.16
C LEU A 8 9.29 -5.33 -1.09
N GLY A 9 9.87 -6.19 -1.91
CA GLY A 9 9.20 -6.66 -3.11
C GLY A 9 7.92 -7.41 -2.81
N ALA A 10 7.94 -8.22 -1.74
CA ALA A 10 6.76 -8.95 -1.35
C ALA A 10 5.65 -8.00 -0.91
N ALA A 11 6.01 -6.96 -0.17
CA ALA A 11 5.03 -5.99 0.27
C ALA A 11 4.43 -5.25 -0.93
N GLU A 12 5.27 -4.93 -1.91
CA GLU A 12 4.79 -4.28 -3.11
C GLU A 12 3.84 -5.18 -3.88
N GLN A 13 4.14 -6.47 -3.96
CA GLN A 13 3.27 -7.42 -4.63
C GLN A 13 1.93 -7.51 -3.95
N HIS A 14 1.92 -7.47 -2.63
CA HIS A 14 0.67 -7.47 -1.90
C HIS A 14 -0.17 -6.26 -2.24
N VAL A 15 0.46 -5.11 -2.39
CA VAL A 15 -0.24 -3.90 -2.78
C VAL A 15 -0.84 -4.07 -4.17
N VAL A 16 -0.05 -4.55 -5.12
CA VAL A 16 -0.53 -4.73 -6.47
C VAL A 16 -1.72 -5.67 -6.51
N LYS A 17 -1.61 -6.79 -5.81
CA LYS A 17 -2.70 -7.77 -5.80
C LYS A 17 -3.94 -7.22 -5.11
N ALA A 18 -3.75 -6.51 -4.02
CA ALA A 18 -4.89 -5.98 -3.29
C ALA A 18 -5.62 -4.91 -4.10
N ILE A 19 -4.87 -4.09 -4.81
CA ILE A 19 -5.49 -3.07 -5.66
C ILE A 19 -6.23 -3.72 -6.83
N ALA A 20 -5.65 -4.76 -7.40
CA ALA A 20 -6.30 -5.48 -8.47
C ALA A 20 -7.60 -6.13 -7.99
N ALA A 21 -7.57 -6.69 -6.79
CA ALA A 21 -8.76 -7.30 -6.23
C ALA A 21 -9.84 -6.25 -5.95
N LEU A 22 -9.42 -5.08 -5.49
CA LEU A 22 -10.35 -3.99 -5.25
C LEU A 22 -11.04 -3.58 -6.56
N ALA A 23 -10.26 -3.43 -7.60
CA ALA A 23 -10.81 -3.06 -8.90
C ALA A 23 -11.77 -4.12 -9.42
N ALA A 24 -11.40 -5.38 -9.24
CA ALA A 24 -12.24 -6.48 -9.71
C ALA A 24 -13.53 -6.57 -8.93
N SER A 25 -13.52 -6.16 -7.68
CA SER A 25 -14.70 -6.26 -6.83
C SER A 25 -15.59 -5.03 -6.87
N SER A 26 -15.21 -4.05 -7.68
CA SER A 26 -15.97 -2.82 -7.81
C SER A 26 -16.07 -2.06 -6.49
N GLY A 27 -15.00 -2.08 -5.71
CA GLY A 27 -14.95 -1.29 -4.48
C GLY A 27 -15.55 -1.97 -3.26
N ASP A 28 -15.53 -3.30 -3.25
CA ASP A 28 -16.01 -4.04 -2.11
C ASP A 28 -15.30 -3.57 -0.83
N THR A 29 -16.04 -3.48 0.27
CA THR A 29 -15.51 -2.98 1.52
C THR A 29 -14.35 -3.82 2.02
N ALA A 30 -14.48 -5.14 1.95
CA ALA A 30 -13.40 -6.02 2.41
C ALA A 30 -12.16 -5.85 1.54
N ALA A 31 -12.35 -5.73 0.24
CA ALA A 31 -11.23 -5.52 -0.66
C ALA A 31 -10.56 -4.18 -0.40
N LEU A 32 -11.37 -3.16 -0.11
CA LEU A 32 -10.83 -1.84 0.19
C LEU A 32 -9.99 -1.88 1.47
N GLN A 33 -10.49 -2.59 2.47
CA GLN A 33 -9.76 -2.70 3.72
C GLN A 33 -8.44 -3.44 3.51
N GLN A 34 -8.47 -4.50 2.72
CA GLN A 34 -7.24 -5.24 2.44
C GLN A 34 -6.25 -4.37 1.67
N ALA A 35 -6.73 -3.57 0.75
CA ALA A 35 -5.85 -2.68 0.00
C ALA A 35 -5.20 -1.67 0.93
N ARG A 36 -5.99 -1.11 1.84
CA ARG A 36 -5.45 -0.17 2.81
C ARG A 36 -4.38 -0.81 3.69
N ASN A 37 -4.66 -2.02 4.15
CA ASN A 37 -3.70 -2.73 4.98
C ASN A 37 -2.41 -3.00 4.22
N ALA A 38 -2.53 -3.42 2.98
CA ALA A 38 -1.35 -3.73 2.17
C ALA A 38 -0.51 -2.49 1.91
N VAL A 39 -1.17 -1.37 1.56
CA VAL A 39 -0.45 -0.14 1.29
C VAL A 39 0.19 0.40 2.56
N TRP A 40 -0.52 0.32 3.67
CA TRP A 40 0.01 0.76 4.95
C TRP A 40 1.28 0.00 5.29
N ALA A 41 1.24 -1.32 5.18
CA ALA A 41 2.39 -2.16 5.48
C ALA A 41 3.55 -1.84 4.55
N TYR A 42 3.25 -1.61 3.28
CA TYR A 42 4.28 -1.28 2.31
C TYR A 42 4.95 0.04 2.65
N PHE A 43 4.15 1.05 3.00
CA PHE A 43 4.70 2.35 3.36
C PHE A 43 5.55 2.27 4.61
N VAL A 44 5.11 1.48 5.59
CA VAL A 44 5.90 1.29 6.80
C VAL A 44 7.26 0.68 6.48
N GLN A 45 7.25 -0.33 5.61
CA GLN A 45 8.51 -0.95 5.19
C GLN A 45 9.44 0.06 4.54
N ARG A 46 8.87 0.88 3.66
CA ARG A 46 9.68 1.90 2.98
C ARG A 46 10.27 2.88 3.98
N GLU A 47 9.48 3.28 4.96
CA GLU A 47 9.96 4.24 5.95
C GLU A 47 11.04 3.65 6.83
N LEU A 48 10.96 2.37 7.09
CA LEU A 48 11.97 1.70 7.90
C LEU A 48 13.34 1.70 7.23
N ILE A 49 13.37 1.72 5.91
CA ILE A 49 14.63 1.74 5.20
C ILE A 49 14.99 3.13 4.70
N GLY A 50 14.26 4.15 5.13
CA GLY A 50 14.68 5.52 4.89
C GLY A 50 13.87 6.33 3.91
N PHE A 51 12.88 5.75 3.26
CA PHE A 51 12.04 6.49 2.32
C PHE A 51 10.96 7.21 3.10
N ARG A 52 10.88 8.51 2.91
CA ARG A 52 9.88 9.28 3.63
C ARG A 52 8.72 9.70 2.78
N LYS A 53 8.94 9.76 1.47
CA LYS A 53 7.89 10.15 0.55
C LYS A 53 7.46 8.97 -0.27
N HIS A 54 6.19 8.94 -0.59
CA HIS A 54 5.63 7.81 -1.32
C HIS A 54 4.92 8.22 -2.58
N ASN A 55 5.08 9.49 -2.99
CA ASN A 55 4.37 9.97 -4.17
C ASN A 55 4.69 9.19 -5.41
N ASP A 56 5.96 8.82 -5.55
CA ASP A 56 6.38 8.09 -6.75
C ASP A 56 5.71 6.72 -6.82
N VAL A 57 5.67 5.99 -5.71
CA VAL A 57 5.04 4.67 -5.74
C VAL A 57 3.52 4.78 -5.83
N ILE A 58 2.94 5.84 -5.28
CA ILE A 58 1.51 6.05 -5.42
C ILE A 58 1.13 6.15 -6.87
N GLN A 59 1.92 6.89 -7.65
CA GLN A 59 1.66 7.02 -9.07
C GLN A 59 2.03 5.76 -9.83
N GLU A 60 3.14 5.18 -9.46
CA GLU A 60 3.63 4.00 -10.15
C GLU A 60 2.68 2.83 -10.02
N LEU A 61 2.14 2.63 -8.84
CA LEU A 61 1.23 1.52 -8.58
C LEU A 61 -0.23 1.90 -8.77
N ASN A 62 -0.49 3.15 -9.11
CA ASN A 62 -1.87 3.62 -9.33
C ASN A 62 -2.74 3.36 -8.12
N ILE A 63 -2.25 3.76 -6.96
CA ILE A 63 -2.99 3.54 -5.73
C ILE A 63 -4.22 4.46 -5.73
N PRO A 64 -5.43 3.91 -5.59
CA PRO A 64 -6.63 4.73 -5.67
C PRO A 64 -6.74 5.71 -4.52
N PRO A 65 -7.34 6.88 -4.76
CA PRO A 65 -7.49 7.87 -3.70
C PRO A 65 -8.28 7.37 -2.50
N GLN A 66 -9.24 6.50 -2.72
CA GLN A 66 -10.03 5.97 -1.62
C GLN A 66 -9.20 5.15 -0.67
N VAL A 67 -8.18 4.47 -1.19
CA VAL A 67 -7.25 3.73 -0.35
C VAL A 67 -6.41 4.70 0.46
N LEU A 68 -5.92 5.73 -0.19
CA LEU A 68 -5.07 6.72 0.47
C LEU A 68 -5.83 7.49 1.52
N ALA A 69 -7.09 7.77 1.27
CA ALA A 69 -7.89 8.48 2.24
C ALA A 69 -8.02 7.70 3.54
N GLY A 70 -8.17 6.38 3.41
CA GLY A 70 -8.23 5.54 4.59
C GLY A 70 -6.92 5.50 5.33
N LEU A 71 -5.82 5.53 4.58
CA LEU A 71 -4.52 5.56 5.20
C LEU A 71 -4.30 6.82 6.00
N GLY A 72 -4.78 7.92 5.45
CA GLY A 72 -4.65 9.18 6.14
C GLY A 72 -5.30 9.12 7.51
N ALA A 73 -6.45 8.49 7.59
CA ALA A 73 -7.15 8.36 8.85
C ALA A 73 -6.39 7.45 9.80
N ILE A 74 -5.82 6.38 9.27
CA ILE A 74 -5.06 5.44 10.08
C ILE A 74 -3.80 6.08 10.61
N GLU A 75 -3.09 6.76 9.74
CA GLU A 75 -1.83 7.37 10.10
C GLU A 75 -1.97 8.58 10.95
N LYS A 76 -3.12 9.14 10.90
CA LYS A 76 -3.32 10.35 11.61
C LYS A 76 -3.17 10.13 13.09
N ARG A 77 -2.22 10.73 13.65
CA ARG A 77 -2.04 10.61 15.05
C ARG A 77 -1.49 11.88 15.61
N PRO A 78 -1.60 12.01 16.89
CA PRO A 78 -1.18 13.23 17.58
C PRO A 78 0.27 13.55 17.41
#